data_611aa469683c1fbb00d6934b17778df2
#
_entry.id   611aa469683c1fbb00d6934b17778df2
#
_cell.length_a   1.000
_cell.length_b   1.000
_cell.length_c   1.000
_cell.angle_alpha   90.00
_cell.angle_beta   90.00
_cell.angle_gamma   90.00
#
_symmetry.space_group_name_H-M   'P 1'
#
loop_
_entity.id
_entity.type
_entity.pdbx_description
1 polymer ?
#
loop_
_entity_poly.entity_id
_entity_poly.type
_entity_poly.pdbx_seq_one_letter_code
_entity_poly.pdbx_strand_id
1 'polypeptide(L)'
;RLEKGDFASVLCGSNKQMRYALELRHLCRVEAVGFTTQVALYMDSADVLVSKPGGISITEAGTRGVPLLLADMVGGCETRNQEFFTAHGWAESCPPADMAAAALKLLPDEKRRQDVVSAQHRDFDGLAAERIAEAVLARCGK
;
A
#
# COMPACT_ATOMS: atom_id res chain seq x y z
N ARG A 1 -13.13 4.85 14.39
CA ARG A 1 -12.33 5.60 15.39
C ARG A 1 -11.18 4.71 15.79
N LEU A 2 -9.91 5.20 15.75
CA LEU A 2 -8.76 4.45 16.21
C LEU A 2 -8.91 4.08 17.69
N GLU A 3 -8.60 2.82 18.03
CA GLU A 3 -8.64 2.31 19.39
C GLU A 3 -7.36 2.61 20.17
N LYS A 4 -7.32 2.24 21.45
CA LYS A 4 -6.12 2.43 22.28
C LYS A 4 -5.01 1.51 21.79
N GLY A 5 -3.96 2.08 21.23
CA GLY A 5 -2.84 1.36 20.63
C GLY A 5 -2.72 1.58 19.13
N ASP A 6 -3.80 1.91 18.42
CA ASP A 6 -3.74 2.20 17.00
C ASP A 6 -3.04 3.54 16.73
N PHE A 7 -2.35 3.62 15.61
CA PHE A 7 -1.70 4.83 15.12
C PHE A 7 -1.81 4.88 13.59
N ALA A 8 -1.93 6.08 13.02
CA ALA A 8 -1.99 6.26 11.59
C ALA A 8 -0.99 7.32 11.14
N SER A 9 -0.09 6.96 10.22
CA SER A 9 0.79 7.89 9.53
C SER A 9 0.23 8.19 8.13
N VAL A 10 -0.03 9.46 7.83
CA VAL A 10 -0.53 9.91 6.54
C VAL A 10 0.61 10.57 5.77
N LEU A 11 1.12 9.88 4.76
CA LEU A 11 2.19 10.38 3.91
C LEU A 11 1.63 11.37 2.88
N CYS A 12 1.70 12.66 3.18
CA CYS A 12 1.17 13.74 2.35
C CYS A 12 2.10 14.12 1.17
N GLY A 13 3.34 13.65 1.17
CA GLY A 13 4.33 14.00 0.16
C GLY A 13 4.53 15.51 0.05
N SER A 14 4.47 16.04 -1.17
CA SER A 14 4.56 17.49 -1.45
C SER A 14 3.27 18.27 -1.24
N ASN A 15 2.16 17.61 -0.88
CA ASN A 15 0.87 18.24 -0.66
C ASN A 15 0.81 18.94 0.70
N LYS A 16 1.36 20.16 0.76
CA LYS A 16 1.39 20.99 1.97
C LYS A 16 -0.01 21.36 2.49
N GLN A 17 -0.97 21.52 1.59
CA GLN A 17 -2.35 21.86 1.98
C GLN A 17 -3.02 20.71 2.73
N MET A 18 -2.88 19.49 2.23
CA MET A 18 -3.39 18.30 2.90
C MET A 18 -2.74 18.10 4.27
N ARG A 19 -1.43 18.22 4.34
CA ARG A 19 -0.68 18.14 5.59
C ARG A 19 -1.21 19.13 6.61
N TYR A 20 -1.27 20.41 6.25
CA TYR A 20 -1.77 21.47 7.13
C TYR A 20 -3.22 21.25 7.57
N ALA A 21 -4.09 20.80 6.65
CA ALA A 21 -5.49 20.48 6.97
C ALA A 21 -5.63 19.33 7.99
N LEU A 22 -4.72 18.35 7.95
CA LEU A 22 -4.69 17.25 8.93
C LEU A 22 -4.16 17.74 10.28
N GLU A 23 -3.08 18.53 10.28
CA GLU A 23 -2.48 19.10 11.50
C GLU A 23 -3.50 19.98 12.27
N LEU A 24 -4.28 20.80 11.55
CA LEU A 24 -5.32 21.65 12.15
C LEU A 24 -6.45 20.86 12.83
N ARG A 25 -6.67 19.60 12.44
CA ARG A 25 -7.71 18.77 13.05
C ARG A 25 -7.34 18.22 14.41
N HIS A 26 -6.09 18.36 14.81
CA HIS A 26 -5.55 17.85 16.09
C HIS A 26 -6.02 16.43 16.41
N LEU A 27 -5.99 15.54 15.39
CA LEU A 27 -6.45 14.17 15.56
C LEU A 27 -5.47 13.40 16.44
N CYS A 28 -5.97 12.86 17.54
CA CYS A 28 -5.15 11.98 18.38
C CYS A 28 -4.71 10.75 17.57
N ARG A 29 -3.42 10.40 17.67
CA ARG A 29 -2.81 9.23 17.04
C ARG A 29 -2.83 9.23 15.50
N VAL A 30 -2.87 10.40 14.91
CA VAL A 30 -2.69 10.60 13.48
C VAL A 30 -1.51 11.55 13.27
N GLU A 31 -0.53 11.10 12.54
CA GLU A 31 0.62 11.91 12.12
C GLU A 31 0.48 12.30 10.65
N ALA A 32 0.66 13.56 10.34
CA ALA A 32 0.72 14.06 8.96
C ALA A 32 2.19 14.23 8.54
N VAL A 33 2.69 13.32 7.70
CA VAL A 33 4.08 13.29 7.26
C VAL A 33 4.21 14.02 5.93
N GLY A 34 5.15 14.96 5.84
CA GLY A 34 5.49 15.63 4.58
C GLY A 34 6.25 14.71 3.61
N PHE A 35 6.96 15.32 2.65
CA PHE A 35 7.85 14.56 1.77
C PHE A 35 8.92 13.83 2.58
N THR A 36 9.07 12.54 2.33
CA THR A 36 10.08 11.69 2.96
C THR A 36 10.70 10.73 1.97
N THR A 37 11.96 10.41 2.13
CA THR A 37 12.67 9.34 1.43
C THR A 37 12.60 8.00 2.17
N GLN A 38 11.95 7.98 3.34
CA GLN A 38 11.87 6.81 4.22
C GLN A 38 10.54 6.04 4.08
N VAL A 39 9.86 6.12 2.92
CA VAL A 39 8.59 5.42 2.67
C VAL A 39 8.69 3.93 2.99
N ALA A 40 9.82 3.33 2.68
CA ALA A 40 10.13 1.94 2.97
C ALA A 40 9.99 1.60 4.46
N LEU A 41 10.50 2.45 5.36
CA LEU A 41 10.39 2.24 6.81
C LEU A 41 8.94 2.33 7.31
N TYR A 42 8.15 3.25 6.72
CA TYR A 42 6.72 3.33 7.02
C TYR A 42 5.98 2.06 6.57
N MET A 43 6.32 1.51 5.41
CA MET A 43 5.76 0.24 4.95
C MET A 43 6.16 -0.91 5.87
N ASP A 44 7.45 -1.06 6.20
CA ASP A 44 7.97 -2.14 7.05
C ASP A 44 7.39 -2.14 8.47
N SER A 45 6.95 -0.97 8.96
CA SER A 45 6.36 -0.82 10.29
C SER A 45 4.83 -0.84 10.31
N ALA A 46 4.19 -0.95 9.14
CA ALA A 46 2.73 -0.88 9.04
C ALA A 46 2.08 -2.27 9.14
N ASP A 47 1.05 -2.38 9.96
CA ASP A 47 0.17 -3.55 9.99
C ASP A 47 -0.80 -3.59 8.81
N VAL A 48 -1.14 -2.42 8.25
CA VAL A 48 -2.00 -2.25 7.06
C VAL A 48 -1.58 -1.01 6.30
N LEU A 49 -1.35 -1.13 5.01
CA LEU A 49 -1.14 -0.01 4.10
C LEU A 49 -2.43 0.30 3.34
N VAL A 50 -2.86 1.54 3.42
CA VAL A 50 -4.00 2.06 2.65
C VAL A 50 -3.47 2.92 1.50
N SER A 51 -3.80 2.58 0.25
CA SER A 51 -3.26 3.28 -0.92
C SER A 51 -4.25 3.32 -2.09
N LYS A 52 -3.96 4.19 -3.05
CA LYS A 52 -4.50 4.03 -4.40
C LYS A 52 -3.72 2.92 -5.14
N PRO A 53 -4.29 2.29 -6.19
CA PRO A 53 -3.62 1.20 -6.90
C PRO A 53 -2.57 1.68 -7.91
N GLY A 54 -1.65 2.55 -7.46
CA GLY A 54 -0.52 3.03 -8.26
C GLY A 54 0.57 1.97 -8.36
N GLY A 55 0.96 1.57 -9.58
CA GLY A 55 1.81 0.41 -9.84
C GLY A 55 3.07 0.29 -8.98
N ILE A 56 3.82 1.39 -8.80
CA ILE A 56 5.07 1.38 -8.02
C ILE A 56 4.80 1.08 -6.54
N SER A 57 3.91 1.86 -5.91
CA SER A 57 3.65 1.74 -4.46
C SER A 57 3.06 0.39 -4.08
N ILE A 58 2.14 -0.16 -4.90
CA ILE A 58 1.53 -1.45 -4.59
C ILE A 58 2.50 -2.62 -4.81
N THR A 59 3.38 -2.54 -5.81
CA THR A 59 4.43 -3.55 -6.04
C THR A 59 5.48 -3.50 -4.93
N GLU A 60 5.87 -2.31 -4.48
CA GLU A 60 6.77 -2.16 -3.34
C GLU A 60 6.17 -2.75 -2.05
N ALA A 61 4.89 -2.47 -1.78
CA ALA A 61 4.16 -3.05 -0.65
C ALA A 61 4.10 -4.58 -0.73
N GLY A 62 3.79 -5.14 -1.92
CA GLY A 62 3.78 -6.58 -2.15
C GLY A 62 5.14 -7.24 -1.91
N THR A 63 6.22 -6.62 -2.37
CA THR A 63 7.61 -7.11 -2.15
C THR A 63 7.98 -7.09 -0.67
N ARG A 64 7.44 -6.13 0.11
CA ARG A 64 7.69 -6.01 1.56
C ARG A 64 6.76 -6.86 2.41
N GLY A 65 5.74 -7.47 1.82
CA GLY A 65 4.77 -8.26 2.56
C GLY A 65 3.89 -7.41 3.49
N VAL A 66 3.44 -6.25 3.02
CA VAL A 66 2.56 -5.37 3.81
C VAL A 66 1.10 -5.64 3.42
N PRO A 67 0.21 -5.94 4.38
CA PRO A 67 -1.22 -6.08 4.10
C PRO A 67 -1.76 -4.83 3.43
N LEU A 68 -2.33 -4.99 2.23
CA LEU A 68 -2.65 -3.88 1.34
C LEU A 68 -4.16 -3.73 1.15
N LEU A 69 -4.67 -2.54 1.42
CA LEU A 69 -6.04 -2.12 1.17
C LEU A 69 -6.05 -1.02 0.11
N LEU A 70 -6.70 -1.27 -1.02
CA LEU A 70 -6.75 -0.36 -2.16
C LEU A 70 -8.08 0.40 -2.23
N ALA A 71 -7.99 1.69 -2.54
CA ALA A 71 -9.16 2.47 -2.89
C ALA A 71 -9.64 2.08 -4.30
N ASP A 72 -10.93 1.79 -4.45
CA ASP A 72 -11.54 1.55 -5.75
C ASP A 72 -11.36 2.78 -6.64
N MET A 73 -10.86 2.57 -7.84
CA MET A 73 -10.64 3.61 -8.84
C MET A 73 -11.55 3.40 -10.04
N VAL A 74 -12.00 4.50 -10.61
CA VAL A 74 -12.86 4.48 -11.80
C VAL A 74 -12.06 4.91 -13.01
N GLY A 75 -11.78 3.95 -13.90
CA GLY A 75 -11.14 4.19 -15.18
C GLY A 75 -9.60 4.27 -15.14
N GLY A 76 -9.00 3.95 -16.27
CA GLY A 76 -7.56 4.04 -16.50
C GLY A 76 -6.73 2.83 -16.06
N CYS A 77 -5.42 2.99 -16.06
CA CYS A 77 -4.47 1.92 -15.71
C CYS A 77 -4.56 1.50 -14.24
N GLU A 78 -4.95 2.39 -13.35
CA GLU A 78 -5.08 2.11 -11.92
C GLU A 78 -6.20 1.13 -11.62
N THR A 79 -7.31 1.15 -12.38
CA THR A 79 -8.38 0.12 -12.27
C THR A 79 -7.83 -1.27 -12.59
N ARG A 80 -7.04 -1.40 -13.65
CA ARG A 80 -6.43 -2.69 -14.02
C ARG A 80 -5.45 -3.21 -12.97
N ASN A 81 -4.68 -2.31 -12.38
CA ASN A 81 -3.79 -2.68 -11.28
C ASN A 81 -4.58 -3.20 -10.08
N GLN A 82 -5.68 -2.53 -9.72
CA GLN A 82 -6.56 -2.95 -8.64
C GLN A 82 -7.14 -4.34 -8.90
N GLU A 83 -7.76 -4.55 -10.08
CA GLU A 83 -8.33 -5.82 -10.49
C GLU A 83 -7.29 -6.94 -10.45
N PHE A 84 -6.09 -6.67 -10.96
CA PHE A 84 -5.00 -7.62 -11.00
C PHE A 84 -4.53 -8.02 -9.60
N PHE A 85 -4.30 -7.04 -8.71
CA PHE A 85 -3.85 -7.30 -7.35
C PHE A 85 -4.91 -8.05 -6.51
N THR A 86 -6.17 -7.66 -6.63
CA THR A 86 -7.26 -8.33 -5.89
C THR A 86 -7.52 -9.75 -6.41
N ALA A 87 -7.46 -9.97 -7.72
CA ALA A 87 -7.62 -11.29 -8.32
C ALA A 87 -6.55 -12.30 -7.88
N HIS A 88 -5.33 -11.83 -7.56
CA HIS A 88 -4.23 -12.66 -7.04
C HIS A 88 -4.22 -12.78 -5.52
N GLY A 89 -5.13 -12.08 -4.83
CA GLY A 89 -5.19 -12.06 -3.37
C GLY A 89 -4.07 -11.24 -2.72
N TRP A 90 -3.35 -10.40 -3.49
CA TRP A 90 -2.26 -9.56 -2.99
C TRP A 90 -2.73 -8.27 -2.31
N ALA A 91 -4.00 -7.95 -2.44
CA ALA A 91 -4.65 -6.81 -1.81
C ALA A 91 -6.15 -7.06 -1.64
N GLU A 92 -6.74 -6.34 -0.70
CA GLU A 92 -8.18 -6.11 -0.67
C GLU A 92 -8.50 -4.74 -1.27
N SER A 93 -9.75 -4.51 -1.67
CA SER A 93 -10.19 -3.20 -2.14
C SER A 93 -11.58 -2.84 -1.65
N CYS A 94 -11.86 -1.54 -1.60
CA CYS A 94 -13.19 -1.02 -1.27
C CYS A 94 -13.37 0.41 -1.81
N PRO A 95 -14.61 0.89 -1.90
CA PRO A 95 -14.89 2.28 -2.26
C PRO A 95 -14.15 3.27 -1.34
N PRO A 96 -13.67 4.42 -1.87
CA PRO A 96 -12.95 5.42 -1.08
C PRO A 96 -13.69 5.88 0.18
N ALA A 97 -15.01 5.94 0.14
CA ALA A 97 -15.84 6.31 1.29
C ALA A 97 -15.74 5.30 2.46
N ASP A 98 -15.45 4.04 2.16
CA ASP A 98 -15.42 2.93 3.11
C ASP A 98 -14.02 2.60 3.63
N MET A 99 -12.96 3.22 3.07
CA MET A 99 -11.56 2.91 3.35
C MET A 99 -11.23 2.91 4.83
N ALA A 100 -11.66 3.93 5.56
CA ALA A 100 -11.39 4.01 7.00
C ALA A 100 -12.06 2.87 7.78
N ALA A 101 -13.29 2.52 7.44
CA ALA A 101 -14.02 1.43 8.09
C ALA A 101 -13.42 0.07 7.72
N ALA A 102 -13.00 -0.11 6.46
CA ALA A 102 -12.35 -1.33 5.99
C ALA A 102 -10.98 -1.53 6.66
N ALA A 103 -10.16 -0.48 6.75
CA ALA A 103 -8.87 -0.53 7.44
C ALA A 103 -9.03 -0.90 8.92
N LEU A 104 -10.00 -0.28 9.63
CA LEU A 104 -10.27 -0.59 11.04
C LEU A 104 -10.81 -2.02 11.25
N LYS A 105 -11.43 -2.64 10.25
CA LYS A 105 -11.84 -4.05 10.29
C LYS A 105 -10.68 -5.00 9.98
N LEU A 106 -9.80 -4.61 9.05
CA LEU A 106 -8.67 -5.43 8.65
C LEU A 106 -7.57 -5.42 9.72
N LEU A 107 -7.38 -4.30 10.42
CA LEU A 107 -6.32 -4.13 11.42
C LEU A 107 -6.33 -5.19 12.53
N PRO A 108 -7.44 -5.55 13.19
CA PRO A 108 -7.49 -6.62 14.19
C PRO A 108 -7.54 -8.03 13.60
N ASP A 109 -7.85 -8.19 12.32
CA ASP A 109 -8.01 -9.49 11.66
C ASP A 109 -6.65 -10.03 11.16
N GLU A 110 -5.89 -10.58 12.07
CA GLU A 110 -4.56 -11.13 11.79
C GLU A 110 -4.60 -12.19 10.68
N LYS A 111 -5.63 -13.03 10.67
CA LYS A 111 -5.76 -14.09 9.66
C LYS A 111 -5.88 -13.49 8.25
N ARG A 112 -6.77 -12.51 8.07
CA ARG A 112 -6.92 -11.85 6.75
C ARG A 112 -5.64 -11.16 6.31
N ARG A 113 -4.96 -10.46 7.24
CA ARG A 113 -3.67 -9.83 6.94
C ARG A 113 -2.64 -10.86 6.49
N GLN A 114 -2.53 -11.99 7.21
CA GLN A 114 -1.60 -13.06 6.85
C GLN A 114 -1.95 -13.75 5.54
N ASP A 115 -3.23 -13.91 5.20
CA ASP A 115 -3.66 -14.46 3.91
C ASP A 115 -3.16 -13.59 2.74
N VAL A 116 -3.29 -12.26 2.86
CA VAL A 116 -2.76 -11.29 1.87
C VAL A 116 -1.23 -11.38 1.77
N VAL A 117 -0.52 -11.34 2.89
CA VAL A 117 0.95 -11.42 2.92
C VAL A 117 1.45 -12.74 2.36
N SER A 118 0.79 -13.85 2.68
CA SER A 118 1.14 -15.17 2.15
C SER A 118 0.95 -15.24 0.64
N ALA A 119 -0.10 -14.59 0.11
CA ALA A 119 -0.30 -14.50 -1.33
C ALA A 119 0.79 -13.64 -1.99
N GLN A 120 1.16 -12.51 -1.38
CA GLN A 120 2.25 -11.66 -1.86
C GLN A 120 3.59 -12.41 -1.89
N HIS A 121 3.98 -13.09 -0.82
CA HIS A 121 5.26 -13.80 -0.73
C HIS A 121 5.39 -14.98 -1.71
N ARG A 122 4.30 -15.52 -2.23
CA ARG A 122 4.38 -16.54 -3.30
C ARG A 122 4.87 -15.96 -4.64
N ASP A 123 4.58 -14.68 -4.90
CA ASP A 123 4.73 -14.09 -6.22
C ASP A 123 5.75 -12.94 -6.26
N PHE A 124 6.02 -12.29 -5.12
CA PHE A 124 6.99 -11.21 -5.00
C PHE A 124 8.26 -11.69 -4.29
N ASP A 125 9.32 -11.94 -5.06
CA ASP A 125 10.62 -12.41 -4.55
C ASP A 125 11.69 -11.31 -4.53
N GLY A 126 11.36 -10.10 -4.94
CA GLY A 126 12.30 -8.97 -5.01
C GLY A 126 13.28 -8.99 -6.17
N LEU A 127 13.27 -10.04 -7.00
CA LEU A 127 14.26 -10.25 -8.10
C LEU A 127 13.78 -9.75 -9.47
N ALA A 128 12.72 -8.94 -9.52
CA ALA A 128 12.13 -8.48 -10.77
C ALA A 128 13.12 -7.65 -11.61
N ALA A 129 13.92 -6.78 -10.99
CA ALA A 129 14.90 -5.95 -11.68
C ALA A 129 16.00 -6.80 -12.33
N GLU A 130 16.50 -7.83 -11.64
CA GLU A 130 17.50 -8.75 -12.15
C GLU A 130 16.98 -9.52 -13.36
N ARG A 131 15.78 -10.09 -13.26
CA ARG A 131 15.14 -10.79 -14.39
C ARG A 131 14.92 -9.89 -15.61
N ILE A 132 14.53 -8.63 -15.40
CA ILE A 132 14.41 -7.67 -16.51
C ILE A 132 15.77 -7.39 -17.14
N ALA A 133 16.80 -7.16 -16.33
CA ALA A 133 18.17 -6.94 -16.83
C ALA A 133 18.68 -8.15 -17.63
N GLU A 134 18.52 -9.36 -17.11
CA GLU A 134 18.90 -10.60 -17.81
C GLU A 134 18.16 -10.77 -19.16
N ALA A 135 16.84 -10.52 -19.16
CA ALA A 135 16.03 -10.61 -20.37
C ALA A 135 16.45 -9.59 -21.45
N VAL A 136 16.86 -8.38 -21.04
CA VAL A 136 17.40 -7.36 -21.95
C VAL A 136 18.75 -7.77 -22.49
N LEU A 137 19.68 -8.18 -21.63
CA LEU A 137 21.02 -8.60 -22.03
C LEU A 137 21.00 -9.81 -22.98
N ALA A 138 20.13 -10.78 -22.72
CA ALA A 138 19.95 -11.94 -23.62
C ALA A 138 19.47 -11.56 -25.02
N ARG A 139 18.76 -10.44 -25.16
CA ARG A 139 18.32 -9.93 -26.48
C ARG A 139 19.34 -9.01 -27.17
N CYS A 140 20.17 -8.30 -26.38
CA CYS A 140 21.19 -7.41 -26.92
C CYS A 140 22.48 -8.16 -27.30
N GLY A 141 22.70 -9.36 -26.77
CA GLY A 141 23.86 -10.21 -27.06
C GLY A 141 23.71 -11.10 -28.30
N LYS A 142 22.68 -10.88 -29.13
CA LYS A 142 22.46 -11.45 -30.44
C LYS A 142 22.63 -10.34 -31.48
#